data_1a1b8fed541b5364bc65f31145464de5
#
_entry.id   1a1b8fed541b5364bc65f31145464de5
#
_cell.length_a   1.000
_cell.length_b   1.000
_cell.length_c   1.000
_cell.angle_alpha   90.00
_cell.angle_beta   90.00
_cell.angle_gamma   90.00
#
_symmetry.space_group_name_H-M   'P 1'
#
loop_
_entity.id
_entity.type
_entity.pdbx_description
1 polymer ?
#
loop_
_entity_poly.entity_id
_entity_poly.type
_entity_poly.pdbx_seq_one_letter_code
_entity_poly.pdbx_strand_id
1 'polypeptide(L)'
;MKTPERNLVRRRLGRGGFTLTELLVAMACVGLVLAGLTGLFVSGQQSFLVGANQVEAQENVRIALQRMADEIRGAGNGPSGAAFTAIAAGQTATSLVLQNDWNGNGIIEPGVTTNVNGMLRGEQVTYSFVGTQLMRQESGVDAAAVPLIGGVQGLTFTYLGADGATTAVTANIRSVTVAVRGGPQTRTPSNPCAPYTYAEGNVGVAMIDTARIRNR
;
A
#
# COMPACT_ATOMS: atom_id res chain seq x y z
N MET A 1 4.47 -76.74 -59.55
CA MET A 1 4.86 -75.88 -58.43
C MET A 1 3.67 -74.97 -58.11
N LYS A 2 2.84 -75.30 -57.08
CA LYS A 2 1.64 -74.58 -56.75
C LYS A 2 2.00 -73.64 -55.53
N THR A 3 1.89 -72.32 -55.70
CA THR A 3 2.04 -71.32 -54.66
C THR A 3 0.81 -71.33 -53.77
N PRO A 4 0.95 -71.30 -52.44
CA PRO A 4 -0.21 -71.20 -51.57
C PRO A 4 -0.69 -69.77 -51.47
N GLU A 5 -1.96 -69.54 -51.74
CA GLU A 5 -2.62 -68.26 -51.51
C GLU A 5 -2.77 -68.01 -49.99
N ARG A 6 -2.20 -66.88 -49.50
CA ARG A 6 -2.39 -66.42 -48.18
C ARG A 6 -3.75 -65.70 -48.04
N ASN A 7 -4.70 -66.40 -47.45
CA ASN A 7 -5.99 -65.80 -47.04
C ASN A 7 -5.76 -64.75 -45.94
N LEU A 8 -5.74 -63.50 -46.28
CA LEU A 8 -5.79 -62.37 -45.36
C LEU A 8 -7.22 -62.26 -44.78
N VAL A 9 -7.42 -62.80 -43.57
CA VAL A 9 -8.64 -62.59 -42.81
C VAL A 9 -8.66 -61.12 -42.34
N ARG A 10 -9.37 -60.27 -43.10
CA ARG A 10 -9.72 -58.92 -42.65
C ARG A 10 -10.61 -59.00 -41.42
N ARG A 11 -10.05 -58.86 -40.23
CA ARG A 11 -10.82 -58.64 -39.01
C ARG A 11 -11.60 -57.30 -39.19
N ARG A 12 -12.87 -57.41 -39.48
CA ARG A 12 -13.80 -56.28 -39.34
C ARG A 12 -13.83 -55.89 -37.88
N LEU A 13 -13.16 -54.81 -37.51
CA LEU A 13 -13.38 -54.13 -36.25
C LEU A 13 -14.86 -53.72 -36.23
N GLY A 14 -15.66 -54.40 -35.43
CA GLY A 14 -17.06 -54.05 -35.23
C GLY A 14 -17.16 -52.62 -34.73
N ARG A 15 -17.81 -51.73 -35.48
CA ARG A 15 -18.24 -50.41 -35.02
C ARG A 15 -19.39 -50.62 -34.03
N GLY A 16 -19.06 -50.88 -32.77
CA GLY A 16 -20.03 -50.81 -31.67
C GLY A 16 -20.36 -49.33 -31.48
N GLY A 17 -21.60 -48.93 -31.68
CA GLY A 17 -22.12 -47.61 -31.27
C GLY A 17 -22.27 -47.58 -29.76
N PHE A 18 -22.11 -46.38 -29.18
CA PHE A 18 -22.34 -46.16 -27.76
C PHE A 18 -23.82 -46.38 -27.40
N THR A 19 -24.06 -46.99 -26.26
CA THR A 19 -25.41 -47.11 -25.71
C THR A 19 -25.85 -45.79 -25.08
N LEU A 20 -27.16 -45.53 -25.04
CA LEU A 20 -27.70 -44.33 -24.45
C LEU A 20 -27.33 -44.19 -22.94
N THR A 21 -27.20 -45.30 -22.24
CA THR A 21 -26.77 -45.37 -20.86
C THR A 21 -25.31 -44.99 -20.66
N GLU A 22 -24.42 -45.44 -21.56
CA GLU A 22 -23.00 -45.03 -21.54
C GLU A 22 -22.83 -43.54 -21.76
N LEU A 23 -23.62 -42.94 -22.67
CA LEU A 23 -23.60 -41.50 -22.90
C LEU A 23 -24.09 -40.74 -21.66
N LEU A 24 -25.16 -41.19 -21.00
CA LEU A 24 -25.66 -40.57 -19.76
C LEU A 24 -24.63 -40.60 -18.62
N VAL A 25 -23.98 -41.74 -18.40
CA VAL A 25 -22.93 -41.89 -17.41
C VAL A 25 -21.73 -41.00 -17.72
N ALA A 26 -21.31 -40.98 -18.99
CA ALA A 26 -20.20 -40.12 -19.42
C ALA A 26 -20.51 -38.64 -19.18
N MET A 27 -21.72 -38.16 -19.49
CA MET A 27 -22.12 -36.78 -19.25
C MET A 27 -22.18 -36.47 -17.77
N ALA A 28 -22.65 -37.39 -16.93
CA ALA A 28 -22.66 -37.20 -15.45
C ALA A 28 -21.23 -37.09 -14.90
N CYS A 29 -20.31 -37.93 -15.34
CA CYS A 29 -18.90 -37.89 -14.97
C CYS A 29 -18.23 -36.58 -15.39
N VAL A 30 -18.44 -36.14 -16.63
CA VAL A 30 -17.93 -34.88 -17.16
C VAL A 30 -18.50 -33.69 -16.35
N GLY A 31 -19.79 -33.71 -16.03
CA GLY A 31 -20.43 -32.69 -15.21
C GLY A 31 -19.80 -32.57 -13.81
N LEU A 32 -19.52 -33.70 -13.16
CA LEU A 32 -18.82 -33.72 -11.85
C LEU A 32 -17.41 -33.16 -11.93
N VAL A 33 -16.65 -33.51 -12.96
CA VAL A 33 -15.29 -33.01 -13.17
C VAL A 33 -15.31 -31.51 -13.42
N LEU A 34 -16.22 -31.02 -14.26
CA LEU A 34 -16.38 -29.59 -14.54
C LEU A 34 -16.79 -28.81 -13.29
N ALA A 35 -17.70 -29.34 -12.48
CA ALA A 35 -18.10 -28.74 -11.22
C ALA A 35 -16.90 -28.63 -10.24
N GLY A 36 -16.06 -29.66 -10.15
CA GLY A 36 -14.85 -29.62 -9.35
C GLY A 36 -13.83 -28.60 -9.86
N LEU A 37 -13.60 -28.55 -11.18
CA LEU A 37 -12.69 -27.60 -11.79
C LEU A 37 -13.14 -26.14 -11.60
N THR A 38 -14.44 -25.86 -11.73
CA THR A 38 -14.97 -24.51 -11.47
C THR A 38 -14.79 -24.09 -10.03
N GLY A 39 -15.00 -25.00 -9.07
CA GLY A 39 -14.75 -24.73 -7.64
C GLY A 39 -13.28 -24.40 -7.36
N LEU A 40 -12.34 -25.16 -7.92
CA LEU A 40 -10.90 -24.88 -7.80
C LEU A 40 -10.51 -23.55 -8.46
N PHE A 41 -11.08 -23.24 -9.61
CA PHE A 41 -10.81 -21.98 -10.31
C PHE A 41 -11.28 -20.76 -9.50
N VAL A 42 -12.50 -20.81 -8.96
CA VAL A 42 -13.04 -19.73 -8.11
C VAL A 42 -12.20 -19.55 -6.86
N SER A 43 -11.83 -20.64 -6.17
CA SER A 43 -10.96 -20.58 -4.99
C SER A 43 -9.57 -20.02 -5.31
N GLY A 44 -9.00 -20.42 -6.45
CA GLY A 44 -7.72 -19.90 -6.93
C GLY A 44 -7.77 -18.39 -7.22
N GLN A 45 -8.83 -17.92 -7.87
CA GLN A 45 -9.03 -16.48 -8.12
C GLN A 45 -9.15 -15.68 -6.82
N GLN A 46 -9.90 -16.19 -5.84
CA GLN A 46 -10.03 -15.53 -4.53
C GLN A 46 -8.68 -15.41 -3.83
N SER A 47 -7.90 -16.48 -3.80
CA SER A 47 -6.57 -16.49 -3.20
C SER A 47 -5.61 -15.51 -3.90
N PHE A 48 -5.68 -15.43 -5.22
CA PHE A 48 -4.88 -14.48 -6.01
C PHE A 48 -5.25 -13.03 -5.69
N LEU A 49 -6.54 -12.71 -5.61
CA LEU A 49 -7.01 -11.35 -5.28
C LEU A 49 -6.61 -10.92 -3.88
N VAL A 50 -6.70 -11.82 -2.89
CA VAL A 50 -6.22 -11.54 -1.52
C VAL A 50 -4.72 -11.25 -1.53
N GLY A 51 -3.93 -12.07 -2.23
CA GLY A 51 -2.48 -11.84 -2.37
C GLY A 51 -2.14 -10.51 -3.04
N ALA A 52 -2.81 -10.18 -4.13
CA ALA A 52 -2.62 -8.92 -4.84
C ALA A 52 -2.94 -7.70 -3.96
N ASN A 53 -4.06 -7.73 -3.23
CA ASN A 53 -4.44 -6.68 -2.29
C ASN A 53 -3.43 -6.52 -1.14
N GLN A 54 -2.83 -7.61 -0.68
CA GLN A 54 -1.80 -7.58 0.34
C GLN A 54 -0.52 -6.90 -0.16
N VAL A 55 -0.08 -7.23 -1.36
CA VAL A 55 1.09 -6.60 -1.99
C VAL A 55 0.86 -5.10 -2.20
N GLU A 56 -0.32 -4.72 -2.71
CA GLU A 56 -0.68 -3.31 -2.87
C GLU A 56 -0.65 -2.54 -1.53
N ALA A 57 -1.24 -3.11 -0.48
CA ALA A 57 -1.22 -2.49 0.84
C ALA A 57 0.21 -2.33 1.39
N GLN A 58 1.09 -3.33 1.18
CA GLN A 58 2.50 -3.26 1.58
C GLN A 58 3.25 -2.16 0.83
N GLU A 59 3.08 -2.08 -0.48
CA GLU A 59 3.75 -1.09 -1.32
C GLU A 59 3.33 0.33 -0.94
N ASN A 60 2.03 0.57 -0.76
CA ASN A 60 1.50 1.86 -0.36
C ASN A 60 2.06 2.32 0.99
N VAL A 61 2.06 1.44 2.00
CA VAL A 61 2.62 1.74 3.32
C VAL A 61 4.12 2.02 3.25
N ARG A 62 4.86 1.24 2.45
CA ARG A 62 6.30 1.41 2.26
C ARG A 62 6.64 2.76 1.64
N ILE A 63 5.93 3.14 0.55
CA ILE A 63 6.12 4.43 -0.12
C ILE A 63 5.86 5.58 0.86
N ALA A 64 4.77 5.50 1.62
CA ALA A 64 4.43 6.53 2.61
C ALA A 64 5.49 6.65 3.70
N LEU A 65 5.97 5.53 4.26
CA LEU A 65 7.02 5.53 5.28
C LEU A 65 8.33 6.11 4.74
N GLN A 66 8.74 5.73 3.53
CA GLN A 66 9.95 6.28 2.91
C GLN A 66 9.83 7.79 2.73
N ARG A 67 8.70 8.28 2.22
CA ARG A 67 8.45 9.71 2.04
C ARG A 67 8.51 10.46 3.38
N MET A 68 7.81 9.97 4.39
CA MET A 68 7.82 10.58 5.73
C MET A 68 9.22 10.56 6.34
N ALA A 69 9.93 9.44 6.25
CA ALA A 69 11.28 9.31 6.78
C ALA A 69 12.26 10.30 6.13
N ASP A 70 12.18 10.51 4.82
CA ASP A 70 13.05 11.44 4.10
C ASP A 70 12.73 12.90 4.49
N GLU A 71 11.46 13.25 4.62
CA GLU A 71 11.06 14.59 5.07
C GLU A 71 11.41 14.84 6.55
N ILE A 72 11.28 13.83 7.43
CA ILE A 72 11.72 13.93 8.83
C ILE A 72 13.23 14.11 8.92
N ARG A 73 14.01 13.37 8.12
CA ARG A 73 15.48 13.52 8.09
C ARG A 73 15.91 14.89 7.62
N GLY A 74 15.17 15.47 6.67
CA GLY A 74 15.41 16.81 6.12
C GLY A 74 14.90 17.95 7.01
N ALA A 75 14.05 17.67 7.99
CA ALA A 75 13.43 18.70 8.82
C ALA A 75 14.46 19.48 9.64
N GLY A 76 14.14 20.75 9.93
CA GLY A 76 15.00 21.66 10.68
C GLY A 76 16.08 22.33 9.82
N ASN A 77 15.97 22.27 8.48
CA ASN A 77 16.87 22.99 7.60
C ASN A 77 16.66 24.49 7.77
N GLY A 78 17.77 25.23 7.93
CA GLY A 78 17.77 26.69 8.11
C GLY A 78 19.13 27.18 8.58
N PRO A 79 19.30 28.51 8.73
CA PRO A 79 20.56 29.10 9.17
C PRO A 79 20.93 28.66 10.59
N SER A 80 22.24 28.63 10.85
CA SER A 80 22.77 28.30 12.17
C SER A 80 22.28 29.30 13.21
N GLY A 81 21.71 28.81 14.32
CA GLY A 81 21.19 29.67 15.39
C GLY A 81 19.75 30.14 15.20
N ALA A 82 19.05 29.68 14.17
CA ALA A 82 17.61 29.96 14.01
C ALA A 82 16.80 29.44 15.22
N ALA A 83 15.79 30.21 15.60
CA ALA A 83 15.01 29.96 16.83
C ALA A 83 13.87 28.93 16.66
N PHE A 84 13.67 28.40 15.46
CA PHE A 84 12.60 27.42 15.22
C PHE A 84 13.03 25.97 15.53
N THR A 85 12.06 25.09 15.69
CA THR A 85 12.26 23.66 15.92
C THR A 85 11.96 22.87 14.63
N ALA A 86 12.62 21.74 14.42
CA ALA A 86 12.37 20.88 13.24
C ALA A 86 10.92 20.32 13.22
N ILE A 87 10.33 20.18 14.40
CA ILE A 87 8.93 19.79 14.59
C ILE A 87 8.20 20.92 15.27
N ALA A 88 7.08 21.37 14.69
CA ALA A 88 6.25 22.42 15.28
C ALA A 88 5.59 21.97 16.57
N ALA A 89 5.22 22.94 17.41
CA ALA A 89 4.35 22.67 18.56
C ALA A 89 2.94 22.25 18.10
N GLY A 90 2.26 21.43 18.91
CA GLY A 90 0.93 20.91 18.58
C GLY A 90 0.97 19.55 17.87
N GLN A 91 2.14 18.92 17.80
CA GLN A 91 2.27 17.53 17.34
C GLN A 91 1.45 16.59 18.23
N THR A 92 0.85 15.58 17.62
CA THR A 92 0.06 14.55 18.32
C THR A 92 0.50 13.15 17.86
N ALA A 93 -0.10 12.12 18.44
CA ALA A 93 0.13 10.76 17.96
C ALA A 93 -0.34 10.51 16.51
N THR A 94 -1.23 11.35 15.98
CA THR A 94 -1.80 11.20 14.63
C THR A 94 -1.52 12.39 13.70
N SER A 95 -0.78 13.39 14.18
CA SER A 95 -0.42 14.58 13.40
C SER A 95 1.04 14.97 13.67
N LEU A 96 1.78 15.19 12.59
CA LEU A 96 3.18 15.63 12.60
C LEU A 96 3.33 16.84 11.70
N VAL A 97 3.92 17.91 12.23
CA VAL A 97 4.23 19.13 11.47
C VAL A 97 5.73 19.31 11.44
N LEU A 98 6.32 19.19 10.25
CA LEU A 98 7.74 19.41 9.99
C LEU A 98 7.98 20.85 9.56
N GLN A 99 9.11 21.44 9.97
CA GLN A 99 9.49 22.82 9.67
C GLN A 99 10.85 22.88 8.98
N ASN A 100 10.93 23.73 7.97
CA ASN A 100 12.15 24.01 7.23
C ASN A 100 12.14 25.49 6.80
N ASP A 101 13.20 26.20 7.08
CA ASP A 101 13.39 27.54 6.58
C ASP A 101 14.13 27.48 5.23
N TRP A 102 13.38 27.54 4.16
CA TRP A 102 13.93 27.44 2.81
C TRP A 102 14.46 28.75 2.28
N ASN A 103 13.98 29.90 2.79
CA ASN A 103 14.43 31.22 2.38
C ASN A 103 15.64 31.70 3.19
N GLY A 104 15.96 31.05 4.31
CA GLY A 104 17.14 31.31 5.11
C GLY A 104 17.03 32.55 6.01
N ASN A 105 15.82 33.02 6.32
CA ASN A 105 15.60 34.23 7.13
C ASN A 105 15.57 33.96 8.65
N GLY A 106 15.63 32.70 9.08
CA GLY A 106 15.68 32.28 10.48
C GLY A 106 14.31 32.12 11.16
N ILE A 107 13.21 32.34 10.45
CA ILE A 107 11.84 32.21 10.94
C ILE A 107 11.03 31.29 10.03
N ILE A 108 9.98 30.68 10.57
CA ILE A 108 9.06 29.85 9.80
C ILE A 108 7.81 30.66 9.47
N GLU A 109 7.54 30.78 8.18
CA GLU A 109 6.44 31.58 7.63
C GLU A 109 5.41 30.66 6.93
N PRO A 110 4.37 30.18 7.64
CA PRO A 110 3.35 29.36 7.01
C PRO A 110 2.69 30.09 5.85
N GLY A 111 2.68 29.47 4.66
CA GLY A 111 2.09 30.05 3.45
C GLY A 111 3.08 30.77 2.55
N VAL A 112 4.31 31.05 3.00
CA VAL A 112 5.39 31.53 2.14
C VAL A 112 6.02 30.35 1.39
N THR A 113 6.31 30.55 0.10
CA THR A 113 6.97 29.56 -0.74
C THR A 113 8.29 30.09 -1.27
N THR A 114 9.26 29.20 -1.31
CA THR A 114 10.59 29.48 -1.87
C THR A 114 10.89 28.51 -3.02
N ASN A 115 11.50 29.02 -4.08
CA ASN A 115 11.95 28.16 -5.18
C ASN A 115 13.27 27.51 -4.80
N VAL A 116 13.24 26.19 -4.58
CA VAL A 116 14.42 25.38 -4.27
C VAL A 116 14.66 24.42 -5.43
N ASN A 117 15.74 24.61 -6.17
CA ASN A 117 16.11 23.78 -7.32
C ASN A 117 14.98 23.62 -8.36
N GLY A 118 14.24 24.69 -8.63
CA GLY A 118 13.14 24.68 -9.60
C GLY A 118 11.80 24.18 -9.10
N MET A 119 11.71 23.80 -7.81
CA MET A 119 10.47 23.40 -7.16
C MET A 119 10.06 24.39 -6.09
N LEU A 120 8.78 24.75 -6.06
CA LEU A 120 8.21 25.53 -4.96
C LEU A 120 8.14 24.66 -3.71
N ARG A 121 8.70 25.17 -2.61
CA ARG A 121 8.69 24.52 -1.30
C ARG A 121 8.06 25.46 -0.27
N GLY A 122 7.17 24.90 0.52
CA GLY A 122 6.63 25.58 1.70
C GLY A 122 7.45 25.26 2.94
N GLU A 123 7.42 26.15 3.93
CA GLU A 123 8.24 26.00 5.13
C GLU A 123 7.66 25.06 6.17
N GLN A 124 6.42 24.62 6.00
CA GLN A 124 5.79 23.60 6.84
C GLN A 124 5.20 22.48 6.01
N VAL A 125 5.40 21.25 6.47
CA VAL A 125 4.75 20.06 5.92
C VAL A 125 4.00 19.36 7.05
N THR A 126 2.69 19.23 6.87
CA THR A 126 1.80 18.58 7.83
C THR A 126 1.40 17.21 7.33
N TYR A 127 1.61 16.20 8.16
CA TYR A 127 1.04 14.87 8.01
C TYR A 127 -0.09 14.70 9.01
N SER A 128 -1.21 14.15 8.55
CA SER A 128 -2.37 13.88 9.41
C SER A 128 -3.10 12.63 8.97
N PHE A 129 -3.76 11.98 9.94
CA PHE A 129 -4.59 10.81 9.68
C PHE A 129 -6.06 11.21 9.76
N VAL A 130 -6.78 11.07 8.64
CA VAL A 130 -8.19 11.44 8.52
C VAL A 130 -8.98 10.27 7.93
N GLY A 131 -9.92 9.74 8.69
CA GLY A 131 -10.72 8.58 8.27
C GLY A 131 -9.84 7.35 8.03
N THR A 132 -9.65 6.97 6.76
CA THR A 132 -8.81 5.87 6.31
C THR A 132 -7.69 6.34 5.39
N GLN A 133 -7.30 7.60 5.47
CA GLN A 133 -6.30 8.20 4.59
C GLN A 133 -5.19 8.86 5.41
N LEU A 134 -3.96 8.67 4.97
CA LEU A 134 -2.83 9.50 5.38
C LEU A 134 -2.81 10.71 4.46
N MET A 135 -3.00 11.88 5.05
CA MET A 135 -3.01 13.17 4.37
C MET A 135 -1.66 13.86 4.51
N ARG A 136 -1.26 14.60 3.48
CA ARG A 136 -0.10 15.49 3.48
C ARG A 136 -0.51 16.87 2.98
N GLN A 137 0.02 17.90 3.59
CA GLN A 137 -0.13 19.28 3.14
C GLN A 137 1.20 20.02 3.27
N GLU A 138 1.65 20.64 2.19
CA GLU A 138 2.79 21.57 2.19
C GLU A 138 2.24 22.99 2.15
N SER A 139 2.48 23.74 3.21
CA SER A 139 1.94 25.08 3.40
C SER A 139 2.38 26.04 2.29
N GLY A 140 1.45 26.77 1.71
CA GLY A 140 1.69 27.69 0.58
C GLY A 140 1.80 27.00 -0.79
N VAL A 141 2.08 25.69 -0.85
CA VAL A 141 2.13 24.91 -2.10
C VAL A 141 0.79 24.22 -2.34
N ASP A 142 0.31 23.51 -1.34
CA ASP A 142 -0.96 22.79 -1.41
C ASP A 142 -2.10 23.65 -0.88
N ALA A 143 -3.14 23.88 -1.68
CA ALA A 143 -4.34 24.64 -1.25
C ALA A 143 -5.09 23.94 -0.10
N ALA A 144 -5.02 22.61 -0.02
CA ALA A 144 -5.60 21.79 1.03
C ALA A 144 -4.75 20.53 1.22
N ALA A 145 -4.99 19.79 2.32
CA ALA A 145 -4.36 18.50 2.53
C ALA A 145 -4.77 17.51 1.43
N VAL A 146 -3.79 16.84 0.84
CA VAL A 146 -3.98 15.86 -0.22
C VAL A 146 -3.73 14.45 0.32
N PRO A 147 -4.49 13.43 -0.11
CA PRO A 147 -4.26 12.07 0.30
C PRO A 147 -2.93 11.56 -0.28
N LEU A 148 -2.03 11.10 0.59
CA LEU A 148 -0.77 10.47 0.21
C LEU A 148 -0.99 8.99 -0.11
N ILE A 149 -1.69 8.28 0.77
CA ILE A 149 -2.14 6.91 0.58
C ILE A 149 -3.53 6.71 1.21
N GLY A 150 -4.30 5.79 0.63
CA GLY A 150 -5.54 5.29 1.19
C GLY A 150 -5.38 3.92 1.85
N GLY A 151 -6.47 3.40 2.43
CA GLY A 151 -6.47 2.10 3.10
C GLY A 151 -5.69 2.07 4.42
N VAL A 152 -5.43 3.23 5.03
CA VAL A 152 -4.77 3.33 6.33
C VAL A 152 -5.75 2.99 7.44
N GLN A 153 -5.43 1.98 8.22
CA GLN A 153 -6.21 1.54 9.39
C GLN A 153 -5.71 2.14 10.69
N GLY A 154 -4.50 2.68 10.70
CA GLY A 154 -3.92 3.36 11.86
C GLY A 154 -2.60 4.02 11.52
N LEU A 155 -2.35 5.17 12.15
CA LEU A 155 -1.10 5.91 12.09
C LEU A 155 -0.75 6.34 13.50
N THR A 156 0.52 6.15 13.89
CA THR A 156 1.01 6.63 15.18
C THR A 156 2.41 7.21 15.03
N PHE A 157 2.57 8.43 15.49
CA PHE A 157 3.87 9.09 15.65
C PHE A 157 4.32 9.01 17.11
N THR A 158 5.55 8.56 17.32
CA THR A 158 6.19 8.57 18.64
C THR A 158 7.45 9.42 18.55
N TYR A 159 7.51 10.43 19.41
CA TYR A 159 8.59 11.42 19.43
C TYR A 159 9.63 11.06 20.49
N LEU A 160 10.89 10.93 20.07
CA LEU A 160 11.97 10.46 20.93
C LEU A 160 13.06 11.54 21.10
N GLY A 161 13.53 11.66 22.33
CA GLY A 161 14.67 12.50 22.70
C GLY A 161 16.03 11.89 22.29
N ALA A 162 17.10 12.55 22.71
CA ALA A 162 18.46 12.07 22.47
C ALA A 162 18.82 10.76 23.23
N ASP A 163 18.14 10.55 24.34
CA ASP A 163 18.22 9.37 25.20
C ASP A 163 17.36 8.19 24.72
N GLY A 164 16.58 8.39 23.63
CA GLY A 164 15.63 7.41 23.12
C GLY A 164 14.32 7.35 23.92
N ALA A 165 14.16 8.14 24.97
CA ALA A 165 12.90 8.23 25.70
C ALA A 165 11.88 9.10 24.95
N THR A 166 10.60 8.84 25.19
CA THR A 166 9.53 9.66 24.62
C THR A 166 9.53 11.07 25.21
N THR A 167 9.36 12.08 24.35
CA THR A 167 9.30 13.48 24.77
C THR A 167 8.21 14.24 24.02
N ALA A 168 7.50 15.12 24.75
CA ALA A 168 6.55 16.05 24.16
C ALA A 168 7.18 17.42 23.86
N VAL A 169 8.40 17.68 24.37
CA VAL A 169 9.09 18.96 24.20
C VAL A 169 9.74 18.98 22.82
N THR A 170 9.21 19.81 21.90
CA THR A 170 9.65 19.87 20.50
C THR A 170 11.14 20.14 20.34
N ALA A 171 11.70 21.00 21.21
CA ALA A 171 13.14 21.29 21.24
C ALA A 171 14.01 20.08 21.54
N ASN A 172 13.51 19.06 22.21
CA ASN A 172 14.25 17.87 22.62
C ASN A 172 14.08 16.69 21.65
N ILE A 173 13.12 16.78 20.71
CA ILE A 173 12.89 15.69 19.75
C ILE A 173 14.10 15.54 18.84
N ARG A 174 14.62 14.33 18.73
CA ARG A 174 15.77 13.97 17.87
C ARG A 174 15.41 12.90 16.81
N SER A 175 14.38 12.13 17.11
CA SER A 175 13.88 11.14 16.16
C SER A 175 12.37 10.96 16.29
N VAL A 176 11.75 10.52 15.22
CA VAL A 176 10.33 10.20 15.17
C VAL A 176 10.17 8.77 14.71
N THR A 177 9.49 7.96 15.49
CA THR A 177 9.05 6.63 15.07
C THR A 177 7.66 6.75 14.46
N VAL A 178 7.51 6.27 13.25
CA VAL A 178 6.27 6.25 12.49
C VAL A 178 5.79 4.82 12.37
N ALA A 179 4.63 4.53 12.95
CA ALA A 179 3.96 3.25 12.80
C ALA A 179 2.73 3.44 11.92
N VAL A 180 2.68 2.74 10.79
CA VAL A 180 1.54 2.76 9.86
C VAL A 180 0.95 1.37 9.77
N ARG A 181 -0.36 1.30 9.91
CA ARG A 181 -1.14 0.10 9.66
C ARG A 181 -1.99 0.32 8.42
N GLY A 182 -1.70 -0.44 7.38
CA GLY A 182 -2.42 -0.38 6.11
C GLY A 182 -3.24 -1.64 5.88
N GLY A 183 -4.30 -1.50 5.10
CA GLY A 183 -5.12 -2.57 4.59
C GLY A 183 -5.49 -2.28 3.13
N PRO A 184 -6.19 -3.20 2.47
CA PRO A 184 -6.67 -2.96 1.12
C PRO A 184 -7.59 -1.73 1.11
N GLN A 185 -7.50 -0.94 0.05
CA GLN A 185 -8.39 0.20 -0.11
C GLN A 185 -9.82 -0.31 -0.30
N THR A 186 -10.75 0.21 0.52
CA THR A 186 -12.16 -0.07 0.34
C THR A 186 -12.65 0.67 -0.90
N ARG A 187 -13.23 -0.05 -1.86
CA ARG A 187 -13.86 0.55 -3.02
C ARG A 187 -15.19 1.17 -2.64
N THR A 188 -15.37 2.40 -3.07
CA THR A 188 -16.70 2.99 -3.11
C THR A 188 -17.34 2.72 -4.48
N PRO A 189 -18.67 2.64 -4.56
CA PRO A 189 -19.39 2.49 -5.85
C PRO A 189 -19.06 3.57 -6.88
N SER A 190 -18.54 4.72 -6.43
CA SER A 190 -18.11 5.83 -7.29
C SER A 190 -16.77 5.59 -7.98
N ASN A 191 -16.04 4.54 -7.63
CA ASN A 191 -14.80 4.16 -8.31
C ASN A 191 -14.84 2.70 -8.77
N PRO A 192 -15.43 2.42 -9.96
CA PRO A 192 -15.59 1.05 -10.47
C PRO A 192 -14.27 0.36 -10.85
N CYS A 193 -13.18 1.13 -10.98
CA CYS A 193 -11.85 0.58 -11.26
C CYS A 193 -11.11 0.11 -10.01
N ALA A 194 -11.70 0.36 -8.82
CA ALA A 194 -11.10 -0.07 -7.58
C ALA A 194 -11.19 -1.61 -7.41
N PRO A 195 -10.17 -2.41 -6.92
CA PRO A 195 -10.16 -3.86 -6.77
C PRO A 195 -11.31 -4.36 -5.89
N TYR A 196 -11.90 -5.50 -6.17
CA TYR A 196 -12.98 -6.08 -5.38
C TYR A 196 -12.49 -6.25 -3.94
N THR A 197 -13.17 -5.61 -3.00
CA THR A 197 -13.02 -5.95 -1.59
C THR A 197 -13.81 -7.22 -1.31
N TYR A 198 -13.13 -8.35 -1.31
CA TYR A 198 -13.67 -9.48 -0.57
C TYR A 198 -13.50 -9.15 0.92
N ALA A 199 -14.61 -9.11 1.64
CA ALA A 199 -14.65 -8.79 3.07
C ALA A 199 -14.01 -9.88 3.97
N GLU A 200 -13.47 -10.92 3.38
CA GLU A 200 -12.92 -12.08 4.06
C GLU A 200 -11.39 -12.05 4.02
N GLY A 201 -10.85 -11.50 5.03
CA GLY A 201 -9.43 -11.53 5.35
C GLY A 201 -8.96 -10.17 5.83
N ASN A 202 -8.69 -10.06 7.13
CA ASN A 202 -7.96 -8.94 7.72
C ASN A 202 -6.53 -8.91 7.15
N VAL A 203 -6.39 -8.49 5.90
CA VAL A 203 -5.10 -8.21 5.30
C VAL A 203 -4.63 -6.87 5.88
N GLY A 204 -4.09 -6.93 7.08
CA GLY A 204 -3.47 -5.77 7.72
C GLY A 204 -1.96 -5.88 7.60
N VAL A 205 -1.32 -4.87 7.05
CA VAL A 205 0.13 -4.73 7.03
C VAL A 205 0.50 -3.66 8.03
N ALA A 206 1.33 -4.01 9.02
CA ALA A 206 1.90 -3.04 9.95
C ALA A 206 3.39 -2.86 9.64
N MET A 207 3.82 -1.62 9.43
CA MET A 207 5.23 -1.27 9.26
C MET A 207 5.59 -0.14 10.21
N ILE A 208 6.83 -0.19 10.70
CA ILE A 208 7.38 0.81 11.62
C ILE A 208 8.75 1.23 11.09
N ASP A 209 8.99 2.52 11.05
CA ASP A 209 10.31 3.09 10.77
C ASP A 209 10.63 4.21 11.77
N THR A 210 11.91 4.39 12.06
CA THR A 210 12.40 5.47 12.93
C THR A 210 13.37 6.35 12.17
N ALA A 211 12.97 7.59 11.95
CA ALA A 211 13.76 8.58 11.25
C ALA A 211 14.39 9.57 12.24
N ARG A 212 15.72 9.79 12.13
CA ARG A 212 16.45 10.78 12.91
C ARG A 212 16.54 12.11 12.16
N ILE A 213 16.24 13.20 12.87
CA ILE A 213 16.41 14.56 12.35
C ILE A 213 17.90 14.86 12.22
N ARG A 214 18.35 15.30 11.04
CA ARG A 214 19.77 15.57 10.75
C ARG A 214 20.20 16.99 11.05
N ASN A 215 19.32 17.94 10.84
CA ASN A 215 19.61 19.39 10.89
C ASN A 215 19.34 19.94 12.30
N ARG A 216 20.13 19.47 13.29
CA ARG A 216 20.05 19.95 14.68
C ARG A 216 21.33 19.80 15.44
#